data_913d7a6a81ea6a251a6867e313906e66
#
_entry.id   913d7a6a81ea6a251a6867e313906e66
#
_cell.length_a   1.000
_cell.length_b   1.000
_cell.length_c   1.000
_cell.angle_alpha   90.00
_cell.angle_beta   90.00
_cell.angle_gamma   90.00
#
_symmetry.space_group_name_H-M   'P 1'
#
loop_
_entity.id
_entity.type
_entity.pdbx_description
1 polymer ?
#
loop_
_entity_poly.entity_id
_entity_poly.type
_entity_poly.pdbx_seq_one_letter_code
_entity_poly.pdbx_strand_id
1 'polypeptide(L)'
;ISPSGLDYYTYYEYKKMNGVGTNLKFGVIYRPIPEIRLGAAIHTPTWYNMNYSMATSIYSSFYTSQDPSNGREGYEFDFYSPDYSIDFNMRTPWRAMLSMATVLNQKAIVSVDYEYVNYQNANISEIEDDYNGSMEQTTNQDIEDYLRATHNFRVGAEYRFNSLFSLRAGYAFWDSPYHNETHKNYNRIQAFT
;
A
#
# COMPACT_ATOMS: atom_id res chain seq x y z
N ILE A 1 -25.91 -43.58 13.45
CA ILE A 1 -24.86 -42.55 13.21
C ILE A 1 -25.37 -41.27 13.87
N SER A 2 -24.82 -40.94 15.02
CA SER A 2 -25.19 -39.70 15.72
C SER A 2 -24.73 -38.50 14.91
N PRO A 3 -25.55 -37.49 14.70
CA PRO A 3 -25.12 -36.28 14.04
C PRO A 3 -24.11 -35.59 14.94
N SER A 4 -22.84 -35.61 14.54
CA SER A 4 -21.82 -34.73 15.08
C SER A 4 -21.84 -33.41 14.30
N GLY A 5 -21.75 -32.29 14.98
CA GLY A 5 -21.74 -30.99 14.36
C GLY A 5 -20.59 -30.15 14.85
N LEU A 6 -20.13 -29.23 14.01
CA LEU A 6 -19.19 -28.19 14.39
C LEU A 6 -19.90 -27.24 15.37
N ASP A 7 -19.34 -27.06 16.55
CA ASP A 7 -19.82 -26.09 17.54
C ASP A 7 -19.28 -24.69 17.25
N TYR A 8 -17.98 -24.59 17.22
CA TYR A 8 -17.27 -23.38 16.78
C TYR A 8 -15.88 -23.72 16.26
N TYR A 9 -15.30 -22.79 15.52
CA TYR A 9 -13.89 -22.79 15.20
C TYR A 9 -13.30 -21.41 15.42
N THR A 10 -12.02 -21.38 15.73
CA THR A 10 -11.24 -20.16 15.82
C THR A 10 -10.04 -20.28 14.88
N TYR A 11 -9.91 -19.31 14.00
CA TYR A 11 -8.81 -19.24 13.04
C TYR A 11 -7.88 -18.14 13.47
N TYR A 12 -6.60 -18.46 13.63
CA TYR A 12 -5.55 -17.50 13.90
C TYR A 12 -4.60 -17.49 12.71
N GLU A 13 -4.28 -16.29 12.24
CA GLU A 13 -3.31 -16.06 11.20
C GLU A 13 -2.30 -15.04 11.72
N TYR A 14 -1.03 -15.41 11.69
CA TYR A 14 0.08 -14.53 11.99
C TYR A 14 0.86 -14.27 10.71
N LYS A 15 1.00 -13.00 10.34
CA LYS A 15 1.78 -12.55 9.19
C LYS A 15 2.80 -11.52 9.66
N LYS A 16 4.02 -11.66 9.21
CA LYS A 16 5.11 -10.74 9.49
C LYS A 16 5.88 -10.45 8.21
N MET A 17 6.14 -9.19 7.96
CA MET A 17 6.95 -8.73 6.85
C MET A 17 8.04 -7.81 7.38
N ASN A 18 9.29 -8.13 7.08
CA ASN A 18 10.46 -7.33 7.40
C ASN A 18 11.24 -7.05 6.14
N GLY A 19 12.00 -5.97 6.13
CA GLY A 19 12.87 -5.71 5.00
C GLY A 19 13.69 -4.45 5.16
N VAL A 20 14.68 -4.34 4.31
CA VAL A 20 15.54 -3.15 4.19
C VAL A 20 15.47 -2.67 2.76
N GLY A 21 15.26 -1.37 2.59
CA GLY A 21 15.18 -0.75 1.26
C GLY A 21 16.15 0.40 1.11
N THR A 22 16.72 0.53 -0.07
CA THR A 22 17.65 1.62 -0.42
C THR A 22 17.16 2.35 -1.67
N ASN A 23 17.15 3.67 -1.62
CA ASN A 23 16.88 4.52 -2.78
C ASN A 23 17.69 5.81 -2.75
N LEU A 24 17.68 6.52 -3.88
CA LEU A 24 18.24 7.85 -4.00
C LEU A 24 17.13 8.85 -4.39
N LYS A 25 17.25 10.08 -3.88
CA LYS A 25 16.31 11.16 -4.17
C LYS A 25 17.10 12.39 -4.56
N PHE A 26 16.71 12.99 -5.68
CA PHE A 26 17.29 14.23 -6.17
C PHE A 26 16.18 15.27 -6.33
N GLY A 27 16.47 16.49 -5.94
CA GLY A 27 15.52 17.57 -6.08
C GLY A 27 16.24 18.92 -6.30
N VAL A 28 15.56 19.79 -7.03
CA VAL A 28 16.01 21.16 -7.30
C VAL A 28 14.85 22.11 -7.10
N ILE A 29 15.16 23.27 -6.51
CA ILE A 29 14.24 24.40 -6.40
C ILE A 29 14.87 25.59 -7.12
N TYR A 30 14.12 26.14 -8.09
CA TYR A 30 14.50 27.31 -8.86
C TYR A 30 13.56 28.46 -8.54
N ARG A 31 14.13 29.67 -8.34
CA ARG A 31 13.41 30.88 -8.05
C ARG A 31 13.69 31.90 -9.17
N PRO A 32 12.86 31.94 -10.22
CA PRO A 32 13.02 32.88 -11.31
C PRO A 32 12.83 34.34 -10.84
N ILE A 33 11.89 34.52 -9.92
CA ILE A 33 11.63 35.80 -9.23
C ILE A 33 11.33 35.53 -7.75
N PRO A 34 11.38 36.52 -6.86
CA PRO A 34 11.15 36.33 -5.43
C PRO A 34 9.83 35.70 -5.07
N GLU A 35 8.80 35.95 -5.87
CA GLU A 35 7.43 35.50 -5.65
C GLU A 35 7.18 34.07 -6.14
N ILE A 36 7.96 33.55 -7.10
CA ILE A 36 7.72 32.24 -7.73
C ILE A 36 8.84 31.26 -7.35
N ARG A 37 8.43 30.06 -6.96
CA ARG A 37 9.28 28.92 -6.72
C ARG A 37 8.83 27.75 -7.58
N LEU A 38 9.75 27.18 -8.32
CA LEU A 38 9.55 25.99 -9.14
C LEU A 38 10.40 24.88 -8.53
N GLY A 39 9.81 23.72 -8.34
CA GLY A 39 10.48 22.54 -7.83
C GLY A 39 10.37 21.38 -8.80
N ALA A 40 11.43 20.61 -8.91
CA ALA A 40 11.43 19.32 -9.58
C ALA A 40 12.17 18.30 -8.71
N ALA A 41 11.65 17.08 -8.61
CA ALA A 41 12.31 16.01 -7.91
C ALA A 41 12.10 14.68 -8.61
N ILE A 42 13.10 13.82 -8.49
CA ILE A 42 13.06 12.45 -8.98
C ILE A 42 13.54 11.51 -7.87
N HIS A 43 12.77 10.46 -7.64
CA HIS A 43 13.14 9.37 -6.76
C HIS A 43 13.45 8.14 -7.60
N THR A 44 14.60 7.54 -7.37
CA THR A 44 14.91 6.24 -7.95
C THR A 44 13.97 5.17 -7.40
N PRO A 45 13.88 4.01 -8.04
CA PRO A 45 13.33 2.83 -7.42
C PRO A 45 13.91 2.61 -6.02
N THR A 46 13.11 2.08 -5.14
CA THR A 46 13.60 1.51 -3.88
C THR A 46 13.83 0.03 -4.13
N TRP A 47 15.06 -0.40 -3.90
CA TRP A 47 15.43 -1.82 -3.92
C TRP A 47 15.30 -2.35 -2.51
N TYR A 48 14.37 -3.27 -2.33
CA TYR A 48 14.10 -3.94 -1.06
C TYR A 48 14.61 -5.36 -1.08
N ASN A 49 15.22 -5.78 0.01
CA ASN A 49 15.38 -7.18 0.38
C ASN A 49 14.35 -7.45 1.48
N MET A 50 13.45 -8.40 1.25
CA MET A 50 12.25 -8.63 2.05
C MET A 50 12.22 -10.05 2.56
N ASN A 51 11.74 -10.23 3.79
CA ASN A 51 11.38 -11.51 4.37
C ASN A 51 9.89 -11.48 4.75
N TYR A 52 9.14 -12.44 4.33
CA TYR A 52 7.75 -12.65 4.68
C TYR A 52 7.60 -13.97 5.44
N SER A 53 6.96 -13.93 6.59
CA SER A 53 6.67 -15.13 7.40
C SER A 53 5.18 -15.20 7.67
N MET A 54 4.63 -16.40 7.63
CA MET A 54 3.24 -16.69 7.92
C MET A 54 3.12 -17.96 8.76
N ALA A 55 2.28 -17.91 9.77
CA ALA A 55 1.85 -19.07 10.55
C ALA A 55 0.34 -19.05 10.70
N THR A 56 -0.27 -20.20 10.61
CA THR A 56 -1.74 -20.35 10.69
C THR A 56 -2.09 -21.44 11.70
N SER A 57 -3.09 -21.20 12.53
CA SER A 57 -3.66 -22.24 13.36
C SER A 57 -5.18 -22.21 13.34
N ILE A 58 -5.78 -23.38 13.40
CA ILE A 58 -7.22 -23.57 13.50
C ILE A 58 -7.48 -24.41 14.74
N TYR A 59 -8.26 -23.85 15.63
CA TYR A 59 -8.85 -24.55 16.75
C TYR A 59 -10.31 -24.80 16.43
N SER A 60 -10.78 -26.06 16.56
CA SER A 60 -12.17 -26.41 16.29
C SER A 60 -12.73 -27.31 17.38
N SER A 61 -13.97 -27.04 17.76
CA SER A 61 -14.74 -27.84 18.71
C SER A 61 -15.96 -28.46 18.00
N PHE A 62 -16.15 -29.72 18.24
CA PHE A 62 -17.28 -30.50 17.69
C PHE A 62 -18.08 -31.09 18.85
N TYR A 63 -19.40 -31.17 18.69
CA TYR A 63 -20.26 -31.86 19.63
C TYR A 63 -20.78 -33.20 19.03
N THR A 64 -21.00 -34.17 19.88
CA THR A 64 -21.73 -35.37 19.54
C THR A 64 -23.08 -35.38 20.23
N SER A 65 -24.07 -35.99 19.62
CA SER A 65 -25.43 -36.10 20.17
C SER A 65 -25.59 -37.18 21.25
N GLN A 66 -24.51 -37.81 21.67
CA GLN A 66 -24.54 -38.96 22.61
C GLN A 66 -24.08 -38.57 24.02
N ASP A 67 -24.61 -37.54 24.59
CA ASP A 67 -24.45 -37.38 26.04
C ASP A 67 -25.83 -37.52 26.74
N PRO A 68 -26.04 -38.64 27.48
CA PRO A 68 -27.28 -38.81 28.23
C PRO A 68 -27.41 -37.95 29.46
N SER A 69 -26.37 -37.26 29.91
CA SER A 69 -26.31 -36.60 31.23
C SER A 69 -26.16 -35.08 31.21
N ASN A 70 -26.46 -34.41 30.10
CA ASN A 70 -26.30 -32.99 29.93
C ASN A 70 -24.91 -32.50 29.46
N GLY A 71 -23.97 -33.39 29.25
CA GLY A 71 -22.68 -33.07 28.70
C GLY A 71 -22.68 -33.35 27.20
N ARG A 72 -22.49 -32.35 26.37
CA ARG A 72 -22.06 -32.56 25.00
C ARG A 72 -20.62 -33.02 25.09
N GLU A 73 -20.34 -34.32 24.83
CA GLU A 73 -18.95 -34.71 24.62
C GLU A 73 -18.44 -33.92 23.39
N GLY A 74 -17.58 -32.97 23.63
CA GLY A 74 -16.91 -32.21 22.59
C GLY A 74 -15.57 -32.86 22.25
N TYR A 75 -15.24 -32.86 20.98
CA TYR A 75 -13.90 -33.18 20.50
C TYR A 75 -13.25 -31.85 20.07
N GLU A 76 -12.08 -31.63 20.57
CA GLU A 76 -11.26 -30.44 20.20
C GLU A 76 -10.13 -30.89 19.28
N PHE A 77 -9.93 -30.17 18.20
CA PHE A 77 -8.86 -30.39 17.26
C PHE A 77 -8.09 -29.10 17.04
N ASP A 78 -6.79 -29.18 17.26
CA ASP A 78 -5.85 -28.13 16.93
C ASP A 78 -5.07 -28.53 15.68
N PHE A 79 -5.06 -27.66 14.71
CA PHE A 79 -4.24 -27.79 13.52
C PHE A 79 -3.32 -26.56 13.41
N TYR A 80 -2.05 -26.83 13.27
CA TYR A 80 -1.02 -25.83 13.03
C TYR A 80 -0.43 -26.05 11.66
N SER A 81 -0.44 -25.02 10.79
CA SER A 81 0.37 -25.10 9.59
C SER A 81 1.86 -25.02 9.97
N PRO A 82 2.75 -25.66 9.21
CA PRO A 82 4.18 -25.36 9.33
C PRO A 82 4.40 -23.85 9.16
N ASP A 83 5.35 -23.30 9.90
CA ASP A 83 5.80 -21.94 9.69
C ASP A 83 6.34 -21.82 8.26
N TYR A 84 5.80 -20.86 7.54
CA TYR A 84 6.23 -20.54 6.19
C TYR A 84 7.02 -19.24 6.24
N SER A 85 8.19 -19.24 5.66
CA SER A 85 9.03 -18.06 5.51
C SER A 85 9.62 -18.03 4.11
N ILE A 86 9.63 -16.87 3.49
CA ILE A 86 10.14 -16.68 2.13
C ILE A 86 10.91 -15.37 2.04
N ASP A 87 12.07 -15.41 1.43
CA ASP A 87 12.87 -14.24 1.10
C ASP A 87 12.64 -13.87 -0.38
N PHE A 88 12.58 -12.58 -0.65
CA PHE A 88 12.43 -12.05 -2.01
C PHE A 88 12.95 -10.62 -2.13
N ASN A 89 13.31 -10.24 -3.34
CA ASN A 89 13.65 -8.86 -3.66
C ASN A 89 12.45 -8.16 -4.31
N MET A 90 12.24 -6.90 -3.93
CA MET A 90 11.21 -6.05 -4.53
C MET A 90 11.81 -4.73 -4.98
N ARG A 91 11.45 -4.29 -6.17
CA ARG A 91 11.82 -2.99 -6.72
C ARG A 91 10.58 -2.16 -6.97
N THR A 92 10.50 -0.98 -6.35
CA THR A 92 9.42 -0.02 -6.62
C THR A 92 9.68 0.77 -7.91
N PRO A 93 8.65 1.39 -8.52
CA PRO A 93 8.85 2.25 -9.68
C PRO A 93 9.59 3.56 -9.35
N TRP A 94 10.07 4.22 -10.41
CA TRP A 94 10.51 5.60 -10.37
C TRP A 94 9.34 6.53 -10.04
N ARG A 95 9.66 7.63 -9.35
CA ARG A 95 8.70 8.69 -9.06
C ARG A 95 9.27 10.04 -9.50
N ALA A 96 8.51 10.76 -10.31
CA ALA A 96 8.85 12.11 -10.72
C ALA A 96 7.84 13.11 -10.13
N MET A 97 8.33 14.25 -9.64
CA MET A 97 7.50 15.29 -9.03
C MET A 97 7.86 16.65 -9.59
N LEU A 98 6.83 17.45 -9.84
CA LEU A 98 6.94 18.85 -10.20
C LEU A 98 6.10 19.68 -9.22
N SER A 99 6.60 20.80 -8.81
CA SER A 99 5.90 21.71 -7.91
C SER A 99 6.07 23.18 -8.32
N MET A 100 5.03 23.96 -8.07
CA MET A 100 5.07 25.38 -8.20
C MET A 100 4.42 26.04 -6.97
N ALA A 101 5.04 27.07 -6.46
CA ALA A 101 4.44 27.92 -5.43
C ALA A 101 4.66 29.38 -5.76
N THR A 102 3.61 30.19 -5.50
CA THR A 102 3.70 31.65 -5.68
C THR A 102 3.20 32.37 -4.44
N VAL A 103 3.86 33.49 -4.13
CA VAL A 103 3.48 34.41 -3.06
C VAL A 103 2.94 35.68 -3.68
N LEU A 104 1.66 35.96 -3.49
CA LEU A 104 0.95 37.11 -4.05
C LEU A 104 0.83 38.19 -2.98
N ASN A 105 1.34 39.38 -3.26
CA ASN A 105 1.24 40.60 -2.41
C ASN A 105 1.61 40.32 -0.93
N GLN A 106 2.49 39.38 -0.66
CA GLN A 106 2.91 38.96 0.69
C GLN A 106 1.74 38.49 1.60
N LYS A 107 0.54 38.28 1.04
CA LYS A 107 -0.68 37.91 1.78
C LYS A 107 -1.25 36.57 1.36
N ALA A 108 -1.08 36.19 0.11
CA ALA A 108 -1.58 34.93 -0.40
C ALA A 108 -0.43 34.01 -0.85
N ILE A 109 -0.58 32.72 -0.61
CA ILE A 109 0.31 31.68 -1.12
C ILE A 109 -0.56 30.70 -1.87
N VAL A 110 -0.17 30.35 -3.08
CA VAL A 110 -0.78 29.27 -3.85
C VAL A 110 0.29 28.27 -4.23
N SER A 111 0.01 26.99 -4.06
CA SER A 111 0.91 25.90 -4.46
C SER A 111 0.19 24.84 -5.26
N VAL A 112 0.91 24.26 -6.19
CA VAL A 112 0.45 23.11 -7.00
C VAL A 112 1.59 22.11 -7.02
N ASP A 113 1.27 20.84 -6.75
CA ASP A 113 2.18 19.72 -6.85
C ASP A 113 1.59 18.68 -7.80
N TYR A 114 2.44 18.13 -8.64
CA TYR A 114 2.15 17.02 -9.53
C TYR A 114 3.14 15.89 -9.29
N GLU A 115 2.64 14.66 -9.23
CA GLU A 115 3.45 13.47 -9.07
C GLU A 115 3.06 12.44 -10.13
N TYR A 116 4.06 11.87 -10.77
CA TYR A 116 3.94 10.77 -11.74
C TYR A 116 4.64 9.53 -11.20
N VAL A 117 3.92 8.40 -11.23
CA VAL A 117 4.44 7.08 -10.87
C VAL A 117 3.89 6.05 -11.85
N ASN A 118 4.76 5.26 -12.50
CA ASN A 118 4.33 4.13 -13.32
C ASN A 118 4.47 2.84 -12.52
N TYR A 119 3.37 2.35 -11.96
CA TYR A 119 3.37 1.15 -11.12
C TYR A 119 3.65 -0.14 -11.87
N GLN A 120 3.47 -0.19 -13.19
CA GLN A 120 3.86 -1.34 -14.03
C GLN A 120 5.37 -1.63 -13.99
N ASN A 121 6.18 -0.64 -13.63
CA ASN A 121 7.63 -0.80 -13.51
C ASN A 121 8.07 -1.35 -12.15
N ALA A 122 7.14 -1.69 -11.25
CA ALA A 122 7.47 -2.46 -10.07
C ALA A 122 7.87 -3.89 -10.48
N ASN A 123 8.71 -4.52 -9.68
CA ASN A 123 9.20 -5.86 -9.99
C ASN A 123 9.49 -6.62 -8.71
N ILE A 124 9.18 -7.90 -8.70
CA ILE A 124 9.58 -8.85 -7.66
C ILE A 124 10.54 -9.85 -8.30
N SER A 125 11.58 -10.22 -7.60
CA SER A 125 12.62 -11.13 -8.08
C SER A 125 13.25 -11.92 -6.94
N GLU A 126 13.98 -12.96 -7.32
CA GLU A 126 14.72 -13.81 -6.38
C GLU A 126 13.83 -14.36 -5.26
N ILE A 127 12.64 -14.87 -5.65
CA ILE A 127 11.73 -15.49 -4.69
C ILE A 127 12.34 -16.83 -4.27
N GLU A 128 12.59 -16.97 -2.98
CA GLU A 128 13.07 -18.21 -2.41
C GLU A 128 12.06 -19.34 -2.67
N ASP A 129 12.55 -20.55 -2.91
CA ASP A 129 11.75 -21.74 -3.25
C ASP A 129 10.96 -21.67 -4.58
N ASP A 130 11.13 -20.65 -5.41
CA ASP A 130 10.58 -20.61 -6.77
C ASP A 130 11.50 -21.29 -7.78
N TYR A 131 11.62 -22.61 -7.68
CA TYR A 131 12.55 -23.44 -8.46
C TYR A 131 12.39 -23.31 -9.98
N ASN A 132 11.21 -22.89 -10.44
CA ASN A 132 10.91 -22.76 -11.88
C ASN A 132 10.82 -21.30 -12.34
N GLY A 133 10.95 -20.33 -11.43
CA GLY A 133 10.68 -18.91 -11.72
C GLY A 133 9.22 -18.62 -12.06
N SER A 134 8.31 -19.56 -11.84
CA SER A 134 6.91 -19.42 -12.24
C SER A 134 6.15 -18.44 -11.35
N MET A 135 6.47 -18.40 -10.06
CA MET A 135 5.86 -17.45 -9.11
C MET A 135 6.33 -16.03 -9.41
N GLU A 136 7.61 -15.84 -9.65
CA GLU A 136 8.18 -14.56 -10.05
C GLU A 136 7.56 -14.06 -11.36
N GLN A 137 7.51 -14.93 -12.39
CA GLN A 137 6.94 -14.59 -13.69
C GLN A 137 5.46 -14.22 -13.57
N THR A 138 4.65 -15.02 -12.89
CA THR A 138 3.21 -14.76 -12.71
C THR A 138 2.98 -13.46 -11.96
N THR A 139 3.72 -13.22 -10.87
CA THR A 139 3.57 -12.00 -10.08
C THR A 139 3.94 -10.74 -10.88
N ASN A 140 5.02 -10.79 -11.66
CA ASN A 140 5.42 -9.67 -12.49
C ASN A 140 4.44 -9.44 -13.65
N GLN A 141 3.89 -10.49 -14.24
CA GLN A 141 2.84 -10.38 -15.24
C GLN A 141 1.56 -9.75 -14.65
N ASP A 142 1.15 -10.14 -13.44
CA ASP A 142 0.02 -9.52 -12.74
C ASP A 142 0.26 -8.02 -12.48
N ILE A 143 1.50 -7.64 -12.13
CA ILE A 143 1.88 -6.23 -11.97
C ILE A 143 1.68 -5.46 -13.29
N GLU A 144 2.13 -6.02 -14.42
CA GLU A 144 1.98 -5.38 -15.73
C GLU A 144 0.51 -5.32 -16.19
N ASP A 145 -0.27 -6.38 -15.95
CA ASP A 145 -1.65 -6.50 -16.42
C ASP A 145 -2.63 -5.69 -15.58
N TYR A 146 -2.42 -5.62 -14.27
CA TYR A 146 -3.38 -4.97 -13.36
C TYR A 146 -2.98 -3.55 -12.97
N LEU A 147 -1.70 -3.19 -13.02
CA LEU A 147 -1.25 -1.87 -12.62
C LEU A 147 -1.01 -0.95 -13.82
N ARG A 148 -1.02 0.35 -13.55
CA ARG A 148 -0.81 1.39 -14.55
C ARG A 148 -0.06 2.60 -13.98
N ALA A 149 0.28 3.53 -14.85
CA ALA A 149 0.77 4.83 -14.44
C ALA A 149 -0.33 5.65 -13.75
N THR A 150 0.07 6.41 -12.74
CA THR A 150 -0.80 7.32 -11.99
C THR A 150 -0.32 8.76 -12.06
N HIS A 151 -1.30 9.66 -11.99
CA HIS A 151 -1.12 11.09 -11.99
C HIS A 151 -1.77 11.67 -10.73
N ASN A 152 -0.95 12.13 -9.78
CA ASN A 152 -1.42 12.64 -8.51
C ASN A 152 -1.26 14.16 -8.49
N PHE A 153 -2.27 14.87 -8.01
CA PHE A 153 -2.30 16.33 -7.97
C PHE A 153 -2.62 16.81 -6.55
N ARG A 154 -1.96 17.89 -6.14
CA ARG A 154 -2.28 18.61 -4.91
C ARG A 154 -2.28 20.10 -5.21
N VAL A 155 -3.28 20.79 -4.69
CA VAL A 155 -3.39 22.24 -4.78
C VAL A 155 -3.66 22.78 -3.39
N GLY A 156 -2.93 23.82 -3.00
CA GLY A 156 -3.09 24.46 -1.72
C GLY A 156 -3.13 25.98 -1.88
N ALA A 157 -3.92 26.63 -1.06
CA ALA A 157 -3.97 28.09 -0.97
C ALA A 157 -4.03 28.53 0.49
N GLU A 158 -3.32 29.59 0.80
CA GLU A 158 -3.38 30.29 2.10
C GLU A 158 -3.59 31.77 1.82
N TYR A 159 -4.51 32.39 2.54
CA TYR A 159 -4.69 33.83 2.54
C TYR A 159 -4.56 34.37 3.96
N ARG A 160 -3.65 35.31 4.14
CA ARG A 160 -3.38 35.96 5.42
C ARG A 160 -4.07 37.33 5.45
N PHE A 161 -5.13 37.41 6.25
CA PHE A 161 -5.89 38.66 6.45
C PHE A 161 -5.07 39.67 7.27
N ASN A 162 -4.45 39.19 8.36
CA ASN A 162 -3.58 39.96 9.24
C ASN A 162 -2.59 39.02 9.96
N SER A 163 -1.84 39.54 10.94
CA SER A 163 -0.86 38.76 11.70
C SER A 163 -1.47 37.68 12.58
N LEU A 164 -2.80 37.73 12.85
CA LEU A 164 -3.50 36.82 13.76
C LEU A 164 -4.36 35.80 12.99
N PHE A 165 -4.87 36.17 11.81
CA PHE A 165 -5.82 35.34 11.05
C PHE A 165 -5.30 35.00 9.66
N SER A 166 -5.30 33.69 9.37
CA SER A 166 -5.09 33.14 8.04
C SER A 166 -6.13 32.08 7.73
N LEU A 167 -6.57 32.01 6.47
CA LEU A 167 -7.43 30.96 5.94
C LEU A 167 -6.60 30.07 5.03
N ARG A 168 -6.76 28.76 5.16
CA ARG A 168 -6.12 27.76 4.31
C ARG A 168 -7.18 26.86 3.69
N ALA A 169 -6.97 26.49 2.44
CA ALA A 169 -7.77 25.51 1.76
C ALA A 169 -6.87 24.64 0.88
N GLY A 170 -7.20 23.38 0.76
CA GLY A 170 -6.43 22.47 -0.06
C GLY A 170 -7.30 21.37 -0.66
N TYR A 171 -6.84 20.86 -1.80
CA TYR A 171 -7.39 19.72 -2.47
C TYR A 171 -6.27 18.79 -2.90
N ALA A 172 -6.45 17.50 -2.68
CA ALA A 172 -5.53 16.48 -3.12
C ALA A 172 -6.29 15.35 -3.83
N PHE A 173 -5.73 14.90 -4.93
CA PHE A 173 -6.23 13.82 -5.75
C PHE A 173 -5.13 12.80 -5.98
N TRP A 174 -5.37 11.56 -5.62
CA TRP A 174 -4.54 10.40 -5.92
C TRP A 174 -5.29 9.49 -6.87
N ASP A 175 -4.70 9.28 -8.03
CA ASP A 175 -5.26 8.38 -9.04
C ASP A 175 -5.08 6.91 -8.63
N SER A 176 -5.98 6.05 -9.10
CA SER A 176 -5.89 4.62 -8.85
C SER A 176 -4.77 3.97 -9.68
N PRO A 177 -3.92 3.14 -9.07
CA PRO A 177 -2.90 2.40 -9.81
C PRO A 177 -3.45 1.23 -10.62
N TYR A 178 -4.74 0.90 -10.54
CA TYR A 178 -5.30 -0.27 -11.20
C TYR A 178 -5.89 0.04 -12.57
N HIS A 179 -5.64 -0.87 -13.51
CA HIS A 179 -6.17 -0.81 -14.89
C HIS A 179 -7.66 -1.08 -14.95
N ASN A 180 -8.17 -2.03 -14.16
CA ASN A 180 -9.55 -2.47 -14.19
C ASN A 180 -10.47 -1.35 -13.66
N GLU A 181 -11.50 -0.99 -14.44
CA GLU A 181 -12.46 0.05 -14.09
C GLU A 181 -13.21 -0.24 -12.78
N THR A 182 -13.46 -1.51 -12.47
CA THR A 182 -14.08 -1.93 -11.21
C THR A 182 -13.22 -1.57 -10.00
N HIS A 183 -11.91 -1.75 -10.09
CA HIS A 183 -10.96 -1.42 -9.01
C HIS A 183 -10.49 0.04 -9.07
N LYS A 184 -10.49 0.65 -10.25
CA LYS A 184 -10.05 2.03 -10.47
C LYS A 184 -10.83 3.04 -9.64
N ASN A 185 -12.14 2.86 -9.49
CA ASN A 185 -12.99 3.79 -8.76
C ASN A 185 -12.86 3.62 -7.23
N TYR A 186 -12.62 2.41 -6.74
CA TYR A 186 -12.48 2.14 -5.31
C TYR A 186 -11.18 2.64 -4.69
N ASN A 187 -10.11 2.73 -5.49
CA ASN A 187 -8.78 3.10 -5.02
C ASN A 187 -8.37 4.55 -5.36
N ARG A 188 -9.31 5.36 -5.88
CA ARG A 188 -9.10 6.78 -6.09
C ARG A 188 -9.39 7.52 -4.79
N ILE A 189 -8.44 8.33 -4.32
CA ILE A 189 -8.56 9.07 -3.07
C ILE A 189 -8.66 10.56 -3.37
N GLN A 190 -9.59 11.22 -2.70
CA GLN A 190 -9.73 12.68 -2.72
C GLN A 190 -9.76 13.18 -1.27
N ALA A 191 -9.04 14.24 -1.00
CA ALA A 191 -8.99 14.89 0.31
C ALA A 191 -9.16 16.40 0.18
N PHE A 192 -9.91 16.96 1.11
CA PHE A 192 -10.13 18.40 1.26
C PHE A 192 -9.69 18.83 2.65
N THR A 193 -9.09 20.00 2.75
CA THR A 193 -8.68 20.63 4.02
C THR A 193 -9.06 22.09 4.04
#